data_07230747dda9944b2b4b4ec34a476c90
#
_entry.id   07230747dda9944b2b4b4ec34a476c90
#
_cell.length_a   1.000
_cell.length_b   1.000
_cell.length_c   1.000
_cell.angle_alpha   90.00
_cell.angle_beta   90.00
_cell.angle_gamma   90.00
#
_symmetry.space_group_name_H-M   'P 1'
#
loop_
_entity.id
_entity.type
_entity.pdbx_description
1 polymer ?
#
loop_
_entity_poly.entity_id
_entity_poly.type
_entity_poly.pdbx_seq_one_letter_code
_entity_poly.pdbx_strand_id
1 'polypeptide(L)'
;VEGKAHVISFLKNCITYADASIERKNKRGETDDISKWEAYRDYTAHALMEVEAGELDRWFPSQQPRLQQSDISTIELDSLSHESRSRWLTNLASPRPLALIGTKSGQGTLNVAPYTSLSIVSNSPPMAVVSLSADRNDRWRDTLLNLRETNVAVLNFLPVTQSDATLVEQTSQPLEHNRSEWDAFSLKGLESNPLIMEDAAFALVGEMVKEVDLPDAKAKLVVLRLSRLVVPQKMDDTTPANILCQHGLNRLMGSPTEWHYNIERSV
;
A
#
# COMPACT_ATOMS: atom_id res chain seq x y z
N VAL A 1 9.15 -6.72 22.37
CA VAL A 1 8.62 -7.90 21.73
C VAL A 1 9.09 -9.12 22.51
N GLU A 2 8.22 -9.59 23.41
CA GLU A 2 8.55 -10.61 24.42
C GLU A 2 9.02 -11.93 23.77
N GLY A 3 8.38 -12.36 22.68
CA GLY A 3 8.72 -13.59 21.98
C GLY A 3 10.13 -13.58 21.34
N LYS A 4 10.55 -12.48 20.71
CA LYS A 4 11.89 -12.34 20.14
C LYS A 4 12.97 -12.39 21.21
N ALA A 5 12.76 -11.70 22.34
CA ALA A 5 13.70 -11.70 23.45
C ALA A 5 13.87 -13.11 24.06
N HIS A 6 12.78 -13.87 24.19
CA HIS A 6 12.82 -15.25 24.67
C HIS A 6 13.60 -16.18 23.74
N VAL A 7 13.39 -16.05 22.41
CA VAL A 7 14.13 -16.84 21.42
C VAL A 7 15.62 -16.49 21.43
N ILE A 8 15.98 -15.22 21.48
CA ILE A 8 17.38 -14.79 21.62
C ILE A 8 17.99 -15.38 22.87
N SER A 9 17.32 -15.33 24.02
CA SER A 9 17.80 -15.91 25.27
C SER A 9 17.99 -17.42 25.17
N PHE A 10 17.03 -18.11 24.55
CA PHE A 10 17.10 -19.55 24.31
C PHE A 10 18.29 -19.93 23.43
N LEU A 11 18.49 -19.24 22.30
CA LEU A 11 19.60 -19.51 21.38
C LEU A 11 20.96 -19.28 22.07
N LYS A 12 21.10 -18.21 22.86
CA LYS A 12 22.30 -17.95 23.68
C LYS A 12 22.59 -19.08 24.67
N ASN A 13 21.57 -19.57 25.33
CA ASN A 13 21.69 -20.71 26.24
C ASN A 13 22.10 -21.99 25.51
N CYS A 14 21.56 -22.24 24.32
CA CYS A 14 21.94 -23.39 23.49
C CYS A 14 23.43 -23.33 23.08
N ILE A 15 23.93 -22.17 22.69
CA ILE A 15 25.35 -21.98 22.34
C ILE A 15 26.22 -22.25 23.56
N THR A 16 25.91 -21.66 24.72
CA THR A 16 26.61 -21.87 25.97
C THR A 16 26.64 -23.37 26.37
N TYR A 17 25.50 -24.06 26.21
CA TYR A 17 25.43 -25.51 26.49
C TYR A 17 26.28 -26.34 25.51
N ALA A 18 26.30 -25.98 24.23
CA ALA A 18 27.14 -26.63 23.24
C ALA A 18 28.63 -26.49 23.54
N ASP A 19 29.09 -25.27 23.84
CA ASP A 19 30.47 -24.97 24.21
C ASP A 19 30.90 -25.77 25.45
N ALA A 20 30.09 -25.77 26.51
CA ALA A 20 30.34 -26.54 27.71
C ALA A 20 30.36 -28.07 27.43
N SER A 21 29.57 -28.54 26.47
CA SER A 21 29.56 -29.97 26.08
C SER A 21 30.81 -30.34 25.27
N ILE A 22 31.24 -29.49 24.36
CA ILE A 22 32.51 -29.66 23.63
C ILE A 22 33.69 -29.70 24.61
N GLU A 23 33.76 -28.77 25.54
CA GLU A 23 34.81 -28.71 26.55
C GLU A 23 34.86 -30.00 27.41
N ARG A 24 33.68 -30.45 27.91
CA ARG A 24 33.62 -31.72 28.69
C ARG A 24 34.08 -32.95 27.90
N LYS A 25 33.68 -33.05 26.62
CA LYS A 25 34.07 -34.15 25.73
C LYS A 25 35.59 -34.13 25.44
N ASN A 26 36.14 -32.96 25.14
CA ASN A 26 37.55 -32.77 24.96
C ASN A 26 38.38 -33.23 26.22
N LYS A 27 37.93 -32.83 27.44
CA LYS A 27 38.57 -33.24 28.69
C LYS A 27 38.54 -34.78 28.94
N ARG A 28 37.54 -35.49 28.36
CA ARG A 28 37.38 -36.94 28.48
C ARG A 28 38.00 -37.71 27.32
N GLY A 29 38.52 -37.04 26.29
CA GLY A 29 39.06 -37.68 25.10
C GLY A 29 37.98 -38.33 24.20
N GLU A 30 36.71 -37.92 24.33
CA GLU A 30 35.56 -38.39 23.54
C GLU A 30 35.45 -37.59 22.24
N THR A 31 36.15 -38.01 21.17
CA THR A 31 36.23 -37.22 19.93
C THR A 31 35.10 -37.47 18.94
N ASP A 32 34.42 -38.61 19.02
CA ASP A 32 33.52 -39.12 17.97
C ASP A 32 32.30 -38.22 17.68
N ASP A 33 31.87 -37.40 18.64
CA ASP A 33 30.71 -36.51 18.50
C ASP A 33 31.05 -35.04 18.54
N ILE A 34 32.31 -34.66 18.67
CA ILE A 34 32.71 -33.22 18.79
C ILE A 34 32.24 -32.44 17.58
N SER A 35 32.47 -32.94 16.36
CA SER A 35 32.07 -32.26 15.13
C SER A 35 30.56 -32.00 15.02
N LYS A 36 29.71 -32.84 15.59
CA LYS A 36 28.25 -32.63 15.63
C LYS A 36 27.88 -31.52 16.60
N TRP A 37 28.58 -31.43 17.75
CA TRP A 37 28.37 -30.34 18.70
C TRP A 37 28.87 -28.98 18.18
N GLU A 38 29.97 -28.97 17.45
CA GLU A 38 30.49 -27.80 16.78
C GLU A 38 29.49 -27.33 15.71
N ALA A 39 28.99 -28.22 14.85
CA ALA A 39 27.99 -27.91 13.86
C ALA A 39 26.71 -27.35 14.50
N TYR A 40 26.23 -27.97 15.59
CA TYR A 40 25.04 -27.48 16.33
C TYR A 40 25.27 -26.06 16.88
N ARG A 41 26.45 -25.81 17.51
CA ARG A 41 26.83 -24.49 18.00
C ARG A 41 26.82 -23.44 16.87
N ASP A 42 27.46 -23.75 15.75
CA ASP A 42 27.66 -22.82 14.64
C ASP A 42 26.32 -22.49 13.94
N TYR A 43 25.45 -23.48 13.70
CA TYR A 43 24.10 -23.26 13.19
C TYR A 43 23.24 -22.43 14.17
N THR A 44 23.35 -22.71 15.47
CA THR A 44 22.61 -21.94 16.48
C THR A 44 23.12 -20.50 16.57
N ALA A 45 24.44 -20.28 16.44
CA ALA A 45 25.02 -18.95 16.41
C ALA A 45 24.60 -18.17 15.15
N HIS A 46 24.53 -18.84 14.00
CA HIS A 46 24.01 -18.24 12.77
C HIS A 46 22.53 -17.81 12.93
N ALA A 47 21.69 -18.72 13.43
CA ALA A 47 20.29 -18.40 13.71
C ALA A 47 20.13 -17.22 14.69
N LEU A 48 20.98 -17.14 15.72
CA LEU A 48 21.00 -16.00 16.65
C LEU A 48 21.32 -14.70 15.92
N MET A 49 22.31 -14.70 15.03
CA MET A 49 22.68 -13.52 14.23
C MET A 49 21.51 -13.04 13.34
N GLU A 50 20.83 -13.96 12.64
CA GLU A 50 19.66 -13.64 11.80
C GLU A 50 18.52 -13.01 12.62
N VAL A 51 18.23 -13.57 13.81
CA VAL A 51 17.22 -13.05 14.73
C VAL A 51 17.63 -11.66 15.25
N GLU A 52 18.88 -11.47 15.67
CA GLU A 52 19.37 -10.17 16.17
C GLU A 52 19.43 -9.11 15.07
N ALA A 53 19.81 -9.50 13.84
CA ALA A 53 19.82 -8.63 12.66
C ALA A 53 18.41 -8.21 12.19
N GLY A 54 17.35 -8.90 12.67
CA GLY A 54 15.98 -8.60 12.29
C GLY A 54 15.52 -9.28 11.00
N GLU A 55 16.32 -10.16 10.41
CA GLU A 55 15.96 -10.89 9.18
C GLU A 55 14.74 -11.80 9.37
N LEU A 56 14.54 -12.26 10.61
CA LEU A 56 13.42 -13.11 11.00
C LEU A 56 12.29 -12.34 11.73
N ASP A 57 12.28 -11.00 11.71
CA ASP A 57 11.30 -10.18 12.47
C ASP A 57 9.85 -10.48 12.06
N ARG A 58 9.61 -10.89 10.82
CA ARG A 58 8.28 -11.34 10.34
C ARG A 58 7.72 -12.55 11.12
N TRP A 59 8.58 -13.37 11.75
CA TRP A 59 8.19 -14.53 12.55
C TRP A 59 7.84 -14.15 14.00
N PHE A 60 8.16 -12.92 14.41
CA PHE A 60 7.87 -12.39 15.74
C PHE A 60 6.82 -11.27 15.62
N PRO A 61 5.52 -11.60 15.58
CA PRO A 61 4.48 -10.59 15.46
C PRO A 61 4.67 -9.57 16.58
N SER A 62 4.87 -8.31 16.20
CA SER A 62 4.87 -7.22 17.17
C SER A 62 3.48 -7.17 17.82
N GLN A 63 3.42 -7.09 19.13
CA GLN A 63 2.16 -6.75 19.78
C GLN A 63 1.73 -5.39 19.26
N GLN A 64 0.64 -5.38 18.50
CA GLN A 64 0.06 -4.12 18.04
C GLN A 64 -0.38 -3.33 19.29
N PRO A 65 -0.05 -2.05 19.38
CA PRO A 65 -0.49 -1.23 20.48
C PRO A 65 -2.02 -1.24 20.54
N ARG A 66 -2.56 -1.42 21.75
CA ARG A 66 -4.01 -1.42 21.98
C ARG A 66 -4.34 -0.30 22.97
N LEU A 67 -5.52 0.30 22.82
CA LEU A 67 -6.00 1.26 23.79
C LEU A 67 -6.20 0.57 25.13
N GLN A 68 -5.51 1.06 26.15
CA GLN A 68 -5.65 0.64 27.54
C GLN A 68 -5.96 1.87 28.39
N GLN A 69 -6.89 1.75 29.33
CA GLN A 69 -7.37 2.89 30.14
C GLN A 69 -6.26 3.67 30.84
N SER A 70 -5.16 3.01 31.18
CA SER A 70 -4.03 3.61 31.89
C SER A 70 -2.98 4.26 30.98
N ASP A 71 -3.09 4.11 29.65
CA ASP A 71 -2.02 4.49 28.72
C ASP A 71 -2.61 5.03 27.42
N ILE A 72 -3.47 6.04 27.51
CA ILE A 72 -4.08 6.71 26.38
C ILE A 72 -3.67 8.18 26.31
N SER A 73 -3.52 8.69 25.10
CA SER A 73 -3.40 10.11 24.82
C SER A 73 -4.52 10.56 23.89
N THR A 74 -5.14 11.69 24.22
CA THR A 74 -6.12 12.33 23.34
C THR A 74 -5.45 13.49 22.60
N ILE A 75 -5.63 13.53 21.29
CA ILE A 75 -5.06 14.56 20.41
C ILE A 75 -6.21 15.27 19.71
N GLU A 76 -6.37 16.57 19.96
CA GLU A 76 -7.34 17.39 19.26
C GLU A 76 -6.82 17.69 17.85
N LEU A 77 -7.49 17.16 16.82
CA LEU A 77 -7.02 17.25 15.43
C LEU A 77 -6.93 18.71 14.95
N ASP A 78 -7.82 19.58 15.39
CA ASP A 78 -7.83 20.99 15.02
C ASP A 78 -6.66 21.79 15.60
N SER A 79 -6.06 21.31 16.69
CA SER A 79 -4.87 21.91 17.29
C SER A 79 -3.58 21.60 16.53
N LEU A 80 -3.60 20.60 15.65
CA LEU A 80 -2.43 20.19 14.90
C LEU A 80 -2.20 21.08 13.68
N SER A 81 -0.91 21.27 13.32
CA SER A 81 -0.56 21.81 12.01
C SER A 81 -1.12 20.93 10.89
N HIS A 82 -1.35 21.50 9.71
CA HIS A 82 -1.81 20.76 8.53
C HIS A 82 -0.91 19.55 8.23
N GLU A 83 0.40 19.71 8.29
CA GLU A 83 1.36 18.65 8.03
C GLU A 83 1.29 17.51 9.07
N SER A 84 1.21 17.86 10.37
CA SER A 84 1.11 16.88 11.44
C SER A 84 -0.21 16.11 11.36
N ARG A 85 -1.32 16.81 11.12
CA ARG A 85 -2.65 16.21 10.93
C ARG A 85 -2.65 15.25 9.74
N SER A 86 -2.08 15.67 8.61
CA SER A 86 -1.96 14.84 7.42
C SER A 86 -1.16 13.56 7.70
N ARG A 87 -0.03 13.66 8.40
CA ARG A 87 0.75 12.47 8.79
C ARG A 87 -0.05 11.52 9.68
N TRP A 88 -0.71 12.03 10.72
CA TRP A 88 -1.52 11.21 11.61
C TRP A 88 -2.61 10.46 10.84
N LEU A 89 -3.45 11.17 10.11
CA LEU A 89 -4.59 10.58 9.40
C LEU A 89 -4.14 9.59 8.32
N THR A 90 -3.05 9.92 7.60
CA THR A 90 -2.52 9.04 6.55
C THR A 90 -1.88 7.78 7.11
N ASN A 91 -1.17 7.87 8.23
CA ASN A 91 -0.54 6.70 8.85
C ASN A 91 -1.57 5.75 9.47
N LEU A 92 -2.63 6.28 10.09
CA LEU A 92 -3.65 5.48 10.75
C LEU A 92 -4.65 4.86 9.78
N ALA A 93 -5.01 5.59 8.70
CA ALA A 93 -5.95 5.12 7.68
C ALA A 93 -5.22 4.44 6.50
N SER A 94 -4.31 3.54 6.79
CA SER A 94 -3.49 2.81 5.80
C SER A 94 -3.65 1.29 5.97
N PRO A 95 -3.43 0.49 4.91
CA PRO A 95 -3.13 0.89 3.53
C PRO A 95 -4.36 1.42 2.79
N ARG A 96 -4.15 2.31 1.81
CA ARG A 96 -5.21 2.84 0.96
C ARG A 96 -4.98 2.41 -0.48
N PRO A 97 -6.00 1.93 -1.22
CA PRO A 97 -5.86 1.61 -2.62
C PRO A 97 -5.40 2.86 -3.39
N LEU A 98 -4.53 2.68 -4.36
CA LEU A 98 -4.05 3.74 -5.24
C LEU A 98 -4.53 3.45 -6.65
N ALA A 99 -5.16 4.44 -7.29
CA ALA A 99 -5.51 4.40 -8.69
C ALA A 99 -4.90 5.58 -9.45
N LEU A 100 -4.39 5.33 -10.64
CA LEU A 100 -4.11 6.37 -11.61
C LEU A 100 -5.42 6.69 -12.35
N ILE A 101 -5.98 7.87 -12.07
CA ILE A 101 -7.25 8.28 -12.68
C ILE A 101 -6.97 8.98 -14.00
N GLY A 102 -7.33 8.29 -15.10
CA GLY A 102 -7.29 8.82 -16.44
C GLY A 102 -8.56 9.60 -16.76
N THR A 103 -8.39 10.82 -17.29
CA THR A 103 -9.46 11.70 -17.77
C THR A 103 -9.04 12.36 -19.08
N LYS A 104 -9.95 13.02 -19.77
CA LYS A 104 -9.64 13.82 -20.96
C LYS A 104 -10.39 15.14 -20.93
N SER A 105 -9.76 16.21 -21.44
CA SER A 105 -10.41 17.49 -21.64
C SER A 105 -11.46 17.42 -22.74
N GLY A 106 -12.31 18.43 -22.86
CA GLY A 106 -13.25 18.58 -23.97
C GLY A 106 -12.56 18.71 -25.33
N GLN A 107 -11.29 19.07 -25.37
CA GLN A 107 -10.45 19.14 -26.57
C GLN A 107 -9.72 17.81 -26.87
N GLY A 108 -9.87 16.81 -26.00
CA GLY A 108 -9.28 15.47 -26.18
C GLY A 108 -7.90 15.27 -25.56
N THR A 109 -7.33 16.27 -24.88
CA THR A 109 -6.07 16.13 -24.15
C THR A 109 -6.23 15.13 -23.01
N LEU A 110 -5.38 14.09 -22.98
CA LEU A 110 -5.39 13.06 -21.96
C LEU A 110 -4.64 13.54 -20.72
N ASN A 111 -5.18 13.22 -19.55
CA ASN A 111 -4.56 13.50 -18.24
C ASN A 111 -4.61 12.23 -17.38
N VAL A 112 -3.60 12.00 -16.56
CA VAL A 112 -3.60 10.95 -15.55
C VAL A 112 -2.89 11.43 -14.29
N ALA A 113 -3.49 11.13 -13.14
CA ALA A 113 -2.90 11.49 -11.85
C ALA A 113 -3.23 10.43 -10.77
N PRO A 114 -2.35 10.24 -9.76
CA PRO A 114 -2.57 9.27 -8.68
C PRO A 114 -3.50 9.80 -7.60
N TYR A 115 -4.42 8.94 -7.16
CA TYR A 115 -5.36 9.21 -6.09
C TYR A 115 -5.48 8.03 -5.13
N THR A 116 -5.50 8.34 -3.84
CA THR A 116 -5.67 7.36 -2.75
C THR A 116 -6.89 7.65 -1.87
N SER A 117 -7.60 8.74 -2.16
CA SER A 117 -8.88 9.10 -1.53
C SER A 117 -10.07 8.40 -2.21
N LEU A 118 -9.86 7.17 -2.65
CA LEU A 118 -10.80 6.38 -3.44
C LEU A 118 -11.46 5.30 -2.57
N SER A 119 -12.77 5.12 -2.77
CA SER A 119 -13.50 3.99 -2.18
C SER A 119 -14.66 3.54 -3.08
N ILE A 120 -14.91 2.22 -3.12
CA ILE A 120 -16.15 1.66 -3.66
C ILE A 120 -17.23 1.78 -2.57
N VAL A 121 -18.31 2.47 -2.87
CA VAL A 121 -19.33 2.82 -1.87
C VAL A 121 -20.70 2.18 -2.11
N SER A 122 -20.92 1.57 -3.29
CA SER A 122 -22.14 0.84 -3.63
C SER A 122 -21.86 -0.22 -4.69
N ASN A 123 -22.55 -1.34 -4.59
CA ASN A 123 -22.52 -2.42 -5.58
C ASN A 123 -23.78 -2.40 -6.47
N SER A 124 -24.87 -1.77 -6.03
CA SER A 124 -26.13 -1.71 -6.78
C SER A 124 -26.81 -0.32 -6.63
N PRO A 125 -26.63 0.58 -7.58
CA PRO A 125 -25.69 0.50 -8.71
C PRO A 125 -24.23 0.55 -8.26
N PRO A 126 -23.28 0.06 -9.07
CA PRO A 126 -21.87 0.12 -8.72
C PRO A 126 -21.36 1.57 -8.74
N MET A 127 -20.85 2.04 -7.60
CA MET A 127 -20.40 3.42 -7.44
C MET A 127 -19.08 3.50 -6.67
N ALA A 128 -18.27 4.47 -7.07
CA ALA A 128 -17.07 4.85 -6.36
C ALA A 128 -17.14 6.34 -5.97
N VAL A 129 -16.37 6.72 -4.96
CA VAL A 129 -16.10 8.10 -4.60
C VAL A 129 -14.61 8.38 -4.61
N VAL A 130 -14.25 9.61 -4.97
CA VAL A 130 -12.88 10.11 -4.86
C VAL A 130 -12.91 11.56 -4.40
N SER A 131 -12.01 11.93 -3.51
CA SER A 131 -11.86 13.33 -3.08
C SER A 131 -10.77 14.00 -3.92
N LEU A 132 -11.10 15.10 -4.57
CA LEU A 132 -10.23 15.89 -5.43
C LEU A 132 -10.02 17.28 -4.82
N SER A 133 -8.78 17.60 -4.47
CA SER A 133 -8.42 18.91 -3.89
C SER A 133 -7.82 19.84 -4.95
N ALA A 134 -7.95 21.15 -4.74
CA ALA A 134 -7.17 22.14 -5.45
C ALA A 134 -5.68 22.03 -5.08
N ASP A 135 -4.82 22.58 -5.92
CA ASP A 135 -3.39 22.73 -5.64
C ASP A 135 -3.14 23.86 -4.62
N ARG A 136 -1.85 24.12 -4.32
CA ARG A 136 -1.44 25.16 -3.35
C ARG A 136 -1.81 26.58 -3.79
N ASN A 137 -2.09 26.77 -5.09
CA ASN A 137 -2.48 28.05 -5.68
C ASN A 137 -4.00 28.17 -5.85
N ASP A 138 -4.77 27.30 -5.19
CA ASP A 138 -6.24 27.21 -5.29
C ASP A 138 -6.74 26.88 -6.71
N ARG A 139 -5.88 26.36 -7.58
CA ARG A 139 -6.27 25.87 -8.91
C ARG A 139 -6.76 24.44 -8.80
N TRP A 140 -7.92 24.16 -9.39
CA TRP A 140 -8.42 22.80 -9.52
C TRP A 140 -7.49 21.96 -10.41
N ARG A 141 -7.27 20.73 -10.00
CA ARG A 141 -6.48 19.77 -10.81
C ARG A 141 -7.20 19.46 -12.12
N ASP A 142 -6.44 19.20 -13.16
CA ASP A 142 -6.95 18.91 -14.49
C ASP A 142 -7.93 17.73 -14.49
N THR A 143 -7.72 16.74 -13.62
CA THR A 143 -8.67 15.63 -13.39
C THR A 143 -10.10 16.14 -13.09
N LEU A 144 -10.28 17.10 -12.17
CA LEU A 144 -11.61 17.65 -11.86
C LEU A 144 -12.16 18.51 -13.00
N LEU A 145 -11.31 19.33 -13.62
CA LEU A 145 -11.70 20.16 -14.76
C LEU A 145 -12.21 19.29 -15.91
N ASN A 146 -11.46 18.25 -16.26
CA ASN A 146 -11.82 17.30 -17.31
C ASN A 146 -13.12 16.55 -16.97
N LEU A 147 -13.32 16.15 -15.72
CA LEU A 147 -14.55 15.48 -15.27
C LEU A 147 -15.77 16.41 -15.42
N ARG A 148 -15.64 17.69 -15.15
CA ARG A 148 -16.71 18.69 -15.37
C ARG A 148 -17.06 18.88 -16.84
N GLU A 149 -16.10 18.69 -17.73
CA GLU A 149 -16.30 18.83 -19.17
C GLU A 149 -16.85 17.54 -19.84
N THR A 150 -16.32 16.39 -19.45
CA THR A 150 -16.58 15.13 -20.15
C THR A 150 -17.30 14.06 -19.34
N ASN A 151 -17.34 14.20 -18.02
CA ASN A 151 -17.81 13.24 -17.02
C ASN A 151 -17.07 11.90 -17.01
N VAL A 152 -16.13 11.63 -17.92
CA VAL A 152 -15.50 10.31 -18.09
C VAL A 152 -14.27 10.18 -17.21
N ALA A 153 -14.20 9.08 -16.47
CA ALA A 153 -13.05 8.66 -15.66
C ALA A 153 -12.69 7.20 -15.90
N VAL A 154 -11.41 6.88 -15.91
CA VAL A 154 -10.89 5.53 -15.83
C VAL A 154 -9.97 5.41 -14.64
N LEU A 155 -10.26 4.48 -13.74
CA LEU A 155 -9.47 4.17 -12.57
C LEU A 155 -8.54 3.01 -12.93
N ASN A 156 -7.27 3.29 -13.19
CA ASN A 156 -6.25 2.28 -13.51
C ASN A 156 -5.54 1.86 -12.23
N PHE A 157 -5.58 0.57 -11.90
CA PHE A 157 -4.88 0.00 -10.75
C PHE A 157 -3.61 -0.68 -11.22
N LEU A 158 -2.48 -0.34 -10.62
CA LEU A 158 -1.18 -0.80 -11.08
C LEU A 158 -0.72 -2.05 -10.30
N PRO A 159 0.00 -2.97 -10.95
CA PRO A 159 0.65 -4.08 -10.28
C PRO A 159 1.78 -3.61 -9.36
N VAL A 160 2.24 -4.50 -8.47
CA VAL A 160 3.28 -4.18 -7.48
C VAL A 160 4.65 -4.40 -8.08
N THR A 161 5.16 -3.41 -8.80
CA THR A 161 6.52 -3.40 -9.36
C THR A 161 7.24 -2.09 -9.06
N GLN A 162 8.56 -2.09 -9.15
CA GLN A 162 9.36 -0.87 -8.98
C GLN A 162 9.09 0.16 -10.09
N SER A 163 8.88 -0.28 -11.33
CA SER A 163 8.54 0.60 -12.45
C SER A 163 7.22 1.30 -12.24
N ASP A 164 6.19 0.57 -11.78
CA ASP A 164 4.87 1.14 -11.53
C ASP A 164 4.89 2.11 -10.34
N ALA A 165 5.66 1.81 -9.29
CA ALA A 165 5.87 2.75 -8.20
C ALA A 165 6.56 4.05 -8.66
N THR A 166 7.54 3.94 -9.54
CA THR A 166 8.21 5.11 -10.17
C THR A 166 7.24 5.90 -11.04
N LEU A 167 6.37 5.21 -11.78
CA LEU A 167 5.34 5.87 -12.59
C LEU A 167 4.34 6.66 -11.74
N VAL A 168 3.93 6.13 -10.59
CA VAL A 168 3.10 6.87 -9.62
C VAL A 168 3.79 8.14 -9.16
N GLU A 169 5.09 8.08 -8.85
CA GLU A 169 5.87 9.25 -8.46
C GLU A 169 5.95 10.28 -9.59
N GLN A 170 6.23 9.86 -10.81
CA GLN A 170 6.29 10.73 -11.99
C GLN A 170 4.96 11.43 -12.26
N THR A 171 3.85 10.68 -12.29
CA THR A 171 2.51 11.22 -12.55
C THR A 171 1.94 12.03 -11.40
N SER A 172 2.57 12.03 -10.22
CA SER A 172 2.24 12.90 -9.10
C SER A 172 2.83 14.31 -9.24
N GLN A 173 3.83 14.50 -10.10
CA GLN A 173 4.47 15.80 -10.32
C GLN A 173 3.53 16.75 -11.06
N PRO A 174 3.47 18.02 -10.65
CA PRO A 174 2.66 18.98 -11.35
C PRO A 174 3.25 19.28 -12.73
N LEU A 175 2.45 19.08 -13.77
CA LEU A 175 2.75 19.58 -15.11
C LEU A 175 2.06 20.93 -15.36
N GLU A 176 2.50 21.60 -16.43
CA GLU A 176 1.80 22.79 -16.94
C GLU A 176 0.38 22.42 -17.36
N HIS A 177 -0.56 23.35 -17.19
CA HIS A 177 -1.94 23.13 -17.60
C HIS A 177 -2.06 22.73 -19.09
N ASN A 178 -2.88 21.74 -19.37
CA ASN A 178 -3.05 21.12 -20.69
C ASN A 178 -1.84 20.38 -21.26
N ARG A 179 -0.81 20.09 -20.46
CA ARG A 179 0.24 19.17 -20.82
C ARG A 179 -0.15 17.75 -20.37
N SER A 180 -0.13 16.82 -21.32
CA SER A 180 -0.51 15.44 -21.08
C SER A 180 0.61 14.67 -20.38
N GLU A 181 0.31 14.02 -19.26
CA GLU A 181 1.20 13.04 -18.63
C GLU A 181 1.42 11.82 -19.53
N TRP A 182 0.42 11.48 -20.34
CA TRP A 182 0.54 10.39 -21.31
C TRP A 182 1.68 10.62 -22.30
N ASP A 183 1.77 11.84 -22.84
CA ASP A 183 2.85 12.22 -23.75
C ASP A 183 4.17 12.40 -23.01
N ALA A 184 4.14 13.07 -21.83
CA ALA A 184 5.35 13.37 -21.07
C ALA A 184 6.08 12.13 -20.58
N PHE A 185 5.34 11.07 -20.24
CA PHE A 185 5.90 9.80 -19.74
C PHE A 185 5.76 8.63 -20.73
N SER A 186 5.37 8.91 -21.97
CA SER A 186 5.22 7.91 -23.05
C SER A 186 4.30 6.74 -22.65
N LEU A 187 3.19 7.05 -21.97
CA LEU A 187 2.22 6.07 -21.53
C LEU A 187 1.43 5.53 -22.71
N LYS A 188 1.08 4.24 -22.65
CA LYS A 188 0.29 3.57 -23.66
C LYS A 188 -1.10 3.25 -23.14
N GLY A 189 -2.09 3.59 -23.93
CA GLY A 189 -3.49 3.23 -23.68
C GLY A 189 -3.97 2.16 -24.63
N LEU A 190 -5.00 1.42 -24.23
CA LEU A 190 -5.63 0.44 -25.09
C LEU A 190 -6.28 1.13 -26.33
N GLU A 191 -6.20 0.51 -27.50
CA GLU A 191 -6.84 1.03 -28.71
C GLU A 191 -8.35 1.24 -28.54
N SER A 192 -9.00 0.38 -27.76
CA SER A 192 -10.44 0.47 -27.47
C SER A 192 -10.82 1.64 -26.56
N ASN A 193 -9.89 2.12 -25.73
CA ASN A 193 -10.06 3.28 -24.86
C ASN A 193 -8.68 3.77 -24.38
N PRO A 194 -8.18 4.89 -24.89
CA PRO A 194 -6.83 5.39 -24.58
C PRO A 194 -6.64 5.84 -23.13
N LEU A 195 -7.71 5.93 -22.33
CA LEU A 195 -7.62 6.20 -20.87
C LEU A 195 -7.34 4.95 -20.05
N ILE A 196 -7.44 3.74 -20.63
CA ILE A 196 -7.07 2.49 -19.97
C ILE A 196 -5.60 2.21 -20.28
N MET A 197 -4.77 2.19 -19.24
CA MET A 197 -3.34 1.91 -19.37
C MET A 197 -3.10 0.44 -19.74
N GLU A 198 -2.23 0.17 -20.73
CA GLU A 198 -1.88 -1.20 -21.14
C GLU A 198 -1.25 -2.01 -20.00
N ASP A 199 -0.47 -1.36 -19.14
CA ASP A 199 0.26 -2.00 -18.04
C ASP A 199 -0.55 -2.04 -16.73
N ALA A 200 -1.82 -1.62 -16.71
CA ALA A 200 -2.66 -1.72 -15.52
C ALA A 200 -2.97 -3.19 -15.17
N ALA A 201 -3.00 -3.51 -13.88
CA ALA A 201 -3.46 -4.81 -13.40
C ALA A 201 -4.94 -5.03 -13.75
N PHE A 202 -5.73 -3.98 -13.60
CA PHE A 202 -7.13 -3.88 -14.08
C PHE A 202 -7.56 -2.41 -14.09
N ALA A 203 -8.69 -2.13 -14.73
CA ALA A 203 -9.26 -0.79 -14.77
C ALA A 203 -10.78 -0.79 -14.57
N LEU A 204 -11.29 0.25 -13.91
CA LEU A 204 -12.70 0.54 -13.78
C LEU A 204 -13.04 1.78 -14.61
N VAL A 205 -14.00 1.64 -15.51
CA VAL A 205 -14.52 2.76 -16.32
C VAL A 205 -15.78 3.30 -15.68
N GLY A 206 -15.86 4.61 -15.51
CA GLY A 206 -17.01 5.25 -14.89
C GLY A 206 -17.25 6.66 -15.40
N GLU A 207 -18.37 7.21 -14.97
CA GLU A 207 -18.80 8.56 -15.27
C GLU A 207 -19.12 9.31 -13.98
N MET A 208 -18.72 10.59 -13.92
CA MET A 208 -19.09 11.47 -12.83
C MET A 208 -20.59 11.73 -12.87
N VAL A 209 -21.29 11.36 -11.80
CA VAL A 209 -22.73 11.57 -11.66
C VAL A 209 -23.05 12.68 -10.66
N LYS A 210 -22.10 13.02 -9.78
CA LYS A 210 -22.27 14.09 -8.80
C LYS A 210 -20.93 14.62 -8.31
N GLU A 211 -20.87 15.93 -8.14
CA GLU A 211 -19.84 16.62 -7.36
C GLU A 211 -20.50 17.15 -6.09
N VAL A 212 -19.85 16.99 -4.94
CA VAL A 212 -20.37 17.36 -3.63
C VAL A 212 -19.33 18.19 -2.89
N ASP A 213 -19.76 19.33 -2.35
CA ASP A 213 -18.95 20.15 -1.46
C ASP A 213 -18.78 19.47 -0.11
N LEU A 214 -17.55 19.41 0.36
CA LEU A 214 -17.26 18.99 1.73
C LEU A 214 -17.29 20.23 2.64
N PRO A 215 -18.05 20.23 3.74
CA PRO A 215 -18.14 21.37 4.65
C PRO A 215 -16.75 21.86 5.08
N ASP A 216 -16.51 23.14 4.95
CA ASP A 216 -15.29 23.84 5.35
C ASP A 216 -13.98 23.30 4.73
N ALA A 217 -14.09 22.45 3.68
CA ALA A 217 -12.94 21.87 3.00
C ALA A 217 -12.78 22.41 1.57
N LYS A 218 -11.54 22.59 1.14
CA LYS A 218 -11.24 22.94 -0.26
C LYS A 218 -11.44 21.78 -1.24
N ALA A 219 -11.51 20.53 -0.73
CA ALA A 219 -11.70 19.37 -1.56
C ALA A 219 -13.17 19.17 -1.95
N LYS A 220 -13.39 18.61 -3.14
CA LYS A 220 -14.69 18.16 -3.63
C LYS A 220 -14.76 16.65 -3.59
N LEU A 221 -15.89 16.10 -3.19
CA LEU A 221 -16.14 14.68 -3.32
C LEU A 221 -16.83 14.42 -4.67
N VAL A 222 -16.19 13.65 -5.51
CA VAL A 222 -16.72 13.22 -6.81
C VAL A 222 -17.31 11.83 -6.66
N VAL A 223 -18.54 11.65 -7.11
CA VAL A 223 -19.25 10.38 -7.16
C VAL A 223 -19.22 9.88 -8.60
N LEU A 224 -18.66 8.69 -8.78
CA LEU A 224 -18.55 8.03 -10.08
C LEU A 224 -19.53 6.84 -10.12
N ARG A 225 -20.33 6.74 -11.18
CA ARG A 225 -21.05 5.52 -11.53
C ARG A 225 -20.13 4.65 -12.38
N LEU A 226 -19.84 3.45 -11.90
CA LEU A 226 -18.98 2.50 -12.61
C LEU A 226 -19.82 1.73 -13.63
N SER A 227 -19.35 1.63 -14.86
CA SER A 227 -20.08 1.02 -15.98
C SER A 227 -19.38 -0.22 -16.55
N ARG A 228 -18.05 -0.31 -16.45
CA ARG A 228 -17.26 -1.43 -16.98
C ARG A 228 -16.06 -1.72 -16.10
N LEU A 229 -15.77 -3.02 -15.98
CA LEU A 229 -14.52 -3.54 -15.43
C LEU A 229 -13.71 -4.13 -16.60
N VAL A 230 -12.43 -3.77 -16.70
CA VAL A 230 -11.49 -4.29 -17.70
C VAL A 230 -10.40 -5.03 -16.94
N VAL A 231 -10.29 -6.33 -17.18
CA VAL A 231 -9.39 -7.25 -16.47
C VAL A 231 -8.63 -8.13 -17.47
N PRO A 232 -7.45 -8.65 -17.09
CA PRO A 232 -6.80 -9.73 -17.84
C PRO A 232 -7.72 -10.96 -17.97
N GLN A 233 -7.68 -11.63 -19.10
CA GLN A 233 -8.58 -12.75 -19.42
C GLN A 233 -8.56 -13.90 -18.37
N LYS A 234 -7.44 -14.06 -17.67
CA LYS A 234 -7.27 -15.11 -16.64
C LYS A 234 -7.61 -14.67 -15.22
N MET A 235 -8.04 -13.43 -15.03
CA MET A 235 -8.43 -12.94 -13.72
C MET A 235 -9.84 -13.42 -13.40
N ASP A 236 -10.06 -13.87 -12.16
CA ASP A 236 -11.34 -14.29 -11.62
C ASP A 236 -11.78 -13.36 -10.48
N ASP A 237 -13.02 -13.51 -10.03
CA ASP A 237 -13.62 -12.70 -8.96
C ASP A 237 -13.41 -13.26 -7.54
N THR A 238 -12.70 -14.37 -7.42
CA THR A 238 -12.46 -15.05 -6.13
C THR A 238 -11.13 -14.68 -5.49
N THR A 239 -10.18 -14.21 -6.29
CA THR A 239 -8.83 -13.89 -5.84
C THR A 239 -8.63 -12.37 -5.73
N PRO A 240 -8.33 -11.83 -4.52
CA PRO A 240 -8.01 -10.41 -4.38
C PRO A 240 -6.81 -10.00 -5.21
N ALA A 241 -6.94 -8.89 -5.94
CA ALA A 241 -5.85 -8.35 -6.75
C ALA A 241 -4.72 -7.79 -5.88
N ASN A 242 -3.48 -8.09 -6.25
CA ASN A 242 -2.29 -7.47 -5.65
C ASN A 242 -1.96 -6.19 -6.43
N ILE A 243 -2.25 -5.05 -5.83
CA ILE A 243 -2.09 -3.72 -6.41
C ILE A 243 -1.27 -2.80 -5.54
N LEU A 244 -0.73 -1.73 -6.13
CA LEU A 244 -0.09 -0.67 -5.37
C LEU A 244 -1.09 0.02 -4.43
N CYS A 245 -0.68 0.15 -3.17
CA CYS A 245 -1.39 0.88 -2.13
C CYS A 245 -0.48 1.93 -1.51
N GLN A 246 -1.04 3.04 -1.05
CA GLN A 246 -0.30 3.98 -0.21
C GLN A 246 -0.35 3.55 1.26
N HIS A 247 0.82 3.52 1.90
CA HIS A 247 0.96 3.22 3.31
C HIS A 247 1.68 4.37 4.03
N GLY A 248 0.96 5.11 4.83
CA GLY A 248 1.43 6.38 5.36
C GLY A 248 1.50 7.48 4.29
N LEU A 249 2.30 8.51 4.52
CA LEU A 249 2.37 9.68 3.64
C LEU A 249 3.21 9.43 2.38
N ASN A 250 4.38 8.78 2.52
CA ASN A 250 5.43 8.73 1.49
C ASN A 250 5.87 7.30 1.13
N ARG A 251 5.03 6.30 1.38
CA ARG A 251 5.37 4.91 1.11
C ARG A 251 4.31 4.25 0.23
N LEU A 252 4.76 3.51 -0.77
CA LEU A 252 3.95 2.57 -1.53
C LEU A 252 4.26 1.15 -1.08
N MET A 253 3.25 0.29 -1.11
CA MET A 253 3.35 -1.14 -0.81
C MET A 253 2.36 -1.92 -1.67
N GLY A 254 2.51 -3.23 -1.74
CA GLY A 254 1.48 -4.12 -2.26
C GLY A 254 0.31 -4.29 -1.29
N SER A 255 -0.77 -4.88 -1.77
CA SER A 255 -1.87 -5.31 -0.91
C SER A 255 -1.34 -6.29 0.14
N PRO A 256 -1.68 -6.14 1.44
CA PRO A 256 -1.17 -7.01 2.48
C PRO A 256 -1.61 -8.46 2.25
N THR A 257 -0.66 -9.39 2.18
CA THR A 257 -0.93 -10.83 1.99
C THR A 257 -0.42 -11.69 3.15
N GLU A 258 0.41 -11.12 4.03
CA GLU A 258 1.11 -11.87 5.08
C GLU A 258 0.19 -12.34 6.21
N TRP A 259 -0.87 -11.61 6.50
CA TRP A 259 -1.88 -11.98 7.48
C TRP A 259 -3.27 -11.83 6.88
N HIS A 260 -4.07 -12.90 6.92
CA HIS A 260 -5.46 -12.88 6.47
C HIS A 260 -6.31 -13.76 7.39
N TYR A 261 -7.58 -13.42 7.47
CA TYR A 261 -8.60 -14.21 8.17
C TYR A 261 -9.82 -14.31 7.26
N ASN A 262 -10.20 -15.53 6.96
CA ASN A 262 -11.38 -15.79 6.13
C ASN A 262 -12.65 -15.62 6.97
N ILE A 263 -13.47 -14.64 6.62
CA ILE A 263 -14.77 -14.44 7.27
C ILE A 263 -15.76 -15.37 6.60
N GLU A 264 -16.33 -16.31 7.36
CA GLU A 264 -17.47 -17.10 6.89
C GLU A 264 -18.70 -16.19 6.83
N ARG A 265 -19.12 -15.84 5.63
CA ARG A 265 -20.40 -15.16 5.39
C ARG A 265 -21.35 -16.19 4.85
N SER A 266 -22.47 -16.44 5.54
CA SER A 266 -23.66 -17.03 4.93
C SER A 266 -24.21 -16.01 3.93
N VAL A 267 -24.12 -16.32 2.65
CA VAL A 267 -24.69 -15.54 1.54
C VAL A 267 -26.18 -15.81 1.48
#